data_1e15990e938c6cd4f4f77a5aa0abf7c1
#
_entry.id   1e15990e938c6cd4f4f77a5aa0abf7c1
#
_cell.length_a   1.000
_cell.length_b   1.000
_cell.length_c   1.000
_cell.angle_alpha   90.00
_cell.angle_beta   90.00
_cell.angle_gamma   90.00
#
_symmetry.space_group_name_H-M   'P 1'
#
loop_
_entity.id
_entity.type
_entity.pdbx_description
1 polymer ?
#
loop_
_entity_poly.entity_id
_entity_poly.type
_entity_poly.pdbx_seq_one_letter_code
_entity_poly.pdbx_strand_id
1 'polypeptide(L)'
;MKTFQLTAAFFFLAASAVAESGDCVTNTIPSCCAKVEPAGVFSERSLYQTESKWTSDAGRQIKLADLRGRPQIVVMFFASCQYACPILVHDLTRIEAALPPEQRGKVGFTLITFDTRRDTPEALAKFRAVRNLPTKNWTLLNGGDDDVLELAALLGVKYKQEANGQFAHSNIVTVLNADGEIVHQLTGLGQDVSETVRELEKLLKNQG
;
A
#
# COMPACT_ATOMS: atom_id res chain seq x y z
N MET A 1 20.15 -45.84 56.71
CA MET A 1 20.49 -47.29 56.68
C MET A 1 20.42 -47.73 55.22
N LYS A 2 21.50 -48.40 54.84
CA LYS A 2 21.78 -49.18 53.60
C LYS A 2 22.19 -48.41 52.35
N THR A 3 23.48 -48.25 52.34
CA THR A 3 24.50 -48.34 51.30
C THR A 3 24.24 -49.45 50.28
N PHE A 4 24.55 -49.23 49.04
CA PHE A 4 25.26 -50.21 48.21
C PHE A 4 26.04 -49.50 47.09
N GLN A 5 27.29 -49.85 47.04
CA GLN A 5 28.39 -49.45 46.17
C GLN A 5 28.49 -50.41 44.96
N LEU A 6 29.38 -50.02 44.08
CA LEU A 6 30.20 -50.80 43.12
C LEU A 6 29.58 -50.96 41.73
N THR A 7 30.25 -50.90 40.63
CA THR A 7 31.71 -50.89 40.30
C THR A 7 31.85 -50.44 38.80
N ALA A 8 33.04 -49.94 38.54
CA ALA A 8 33.56 -49.56 37.21
C ALA A 8 33.75 -50.73 36.25
N ALA A 9 33.70 -50.47 34.94
CA ALA A 9 34.48 -51.21 33.96
C ALA A 9 34.87 -50.33 32.80
N PHE A 10 36.14 -50.04 32.70
CA PHE A 10 36.84 -49.48 31.55
C PHE A 10 36.91 -50.54 30.45
N PHE A 11 36.63 -50.15 29.21
CA PHE A 11 37.14 -50.84 28.02
C PHE A 11 37.62 -49.81 27.01
N PHE A 12 38.92 -49.71 26.89
CA PHE A 12 39.67 -49.13 25.80
C PHE A 12 39.66 -50.14 24.64
N LEU A 13 39.27 -49.71 23.44
CA LEU A 13 39.80 -50.35 22.23
C LEU A 13 40.05 -49.27 21.17
N ALA A 14 41.26 -49.30 20.69
CA ALA A 14 41.83 -48.43 19.70
C ALA A 14 41.68 -48.99 18.27
N ALA A 15 41.95 -48.11 17.33
CA ALA A 15 42.31 -48.32 15.90
C ALA A 15 41.15 -48.68 14.98
N SER A 16 40.96 -48.05 13.81
CA SER A 16 41.93 -47.81 12.76
C SER A 16 41.38 -46.78 11.76
N ALA A 17 42.25 -45.95 11.21
CA ALA A 17 42.01 -45.07 10.09
C ALA A 17 41.85 -45.91 8.80
N VAL A 18 40.80 -45.62 8.03
CA VAL A 18 40.75 -45.93 6.59
C VAL A 18 40.35 -44.68 5.88
N ALA A 19 41.26 -44.14 5.11
CA ALA A 19 40.99 -43.11 4.12
C ALA A 19 40.36 -43.80 2.89
N GLU A 20 39.16 -43.39 2.54
CA GLU A 20 38.58 -43.66 1.22
C GLU A 20 38.17 -42.36 0.54
N SER A 21 38.87 -42.12 -0.56
CA SER A 21 38.53 -41.15 -1.57
C SER A 21 37.28 -41.64 -2.28
N GLY A 22 36.22 -40.90 -2.18
CA GLY A 22 34.93 -41.21 -2.85
C GLY A 22 34.24 -39.97 -3.34
N ASP A 23 34.34 -39.78 -4.62
CA ASP A 23 33.42 -39.20 -5.60
C ASP A 23 32.48 -38.07 -5.19
N CYS A 24 32.68 -36.98 -5.91
CA CYS A 24 31.79 -35.82 -6.05
C CYS A 24 30.42 -36.28 -6.57
N VAL A 25 29.48 -36.58 -5.68
CA VAL A 25 28.07 -36.76 -6.02
C VAL A 25 27.47 -35.37 -6.20
N THR A 26 27.15 -35.06 -7.44
CA THR A 26 26.33 -33.90 -7.82
C THR A 26 24.99 -33.98 -7.11
N ASN A 27 24.90 -33.29 -5.97
CA ASN A 27 23.67 -33.17 -5.22
C ASN A 27 22.79 -32.13 -5.94
N THR A 28 21.88 -32.57 -6.79
CA THR A 28 20.77 -31.76 -7.30
C THR A 28 19.91 -31.38 -6.12
N ILE A 29 20.12 -30.16 -5.59
CA ILE A 29 19.26 -29.53 -4.61
C ILE A 29 17.89 -29.35 -5.27
N PRO A 30 16.80 -29.93 -4.71
CA PRO A 30 15.47 -29.66 -5.24
C PRO A 30 15.19 -28.16 -5.14
N SER A 31 14.81 -27.57 -6.25
CA SER A 31 14.45 -26.16 -6.42
C SER A 31 13.16 -25.82 -5.65
N CYS A 32 13.21 -25.88 -4.33
CA CYS A 32 12.13 -25.43 -3.43
C CYS A 32 12.45 -24.12 -2.74
N CYS A 33 13.57 -23.48 -3.06
CA CYS A 33 13.76 -22.07 -2.73
C CYS A 33 13.12 -21.28 -3.87
N ALA A 34 11.81 -21.03 -3.78
CA ALA A 34 11.25 -19.87 -4.43
C ALA A 34 12.19 -18.71 -4.06
N LYS A 35 12.83 -18.09 -5.06
CA LYS A 35 13.55 -16.84 -4.87
C LYS A 35 12.56 -15.89 -4.20
N VAL A 36 12.70 -15.68 -2.90
CA VAL A 36 12.15 -14.51 -2.25
C VAL A 36 12.93 -13.38 -2.90
N GLU A 37 12.34 -12.77 -3.91
CA GLU A 37 12.83 -11.50 -4.43
C GLU A 37 12.94 -10.60 -3.20
N PRO A 38 14.11 -10.01 -2.91
CA PRO A 38 14.23 -9.06 -1.80
C PRO A 38 13.14 -8.02 -2.04
N ALA A 39 12.32 -7.75 -1.04
CA ALA A 39 11.28 -6.72 -1.09
C ALA A 39 11.93 -5.49 -1.70
N GLY A 40 11.55 -5.16 -2.95
CA GLY A 40 12.31 -4.27 -3.81
C GLY A 40 12.54 -2.96 -3.07
N VAL A 41 13.78 -2.51 -3.02
CA VAL A 41 14.15 -1.22 -2.46
C VAL A 41 13.34 -0.18 -3.23
N PHE A 42 12.47 0.53 -2.55
CA PHE A 42 11.74 1.65 -3.14
C PHE A 42 12.73 2.76 -3.50
N SER A 43 12.48 3.47 -4.59
CA SER A 43 13.25 4.66 -4.89
C SER A 43 13.00 5.74 -3.82
N GLU A 44 13.95 6.67 -3.65
CA GLU A 44 13.80 7.81 -2.72
C GLU A 44 12.57 8.68 -3.01
N ARG A 45 12.00 8.58 -4.21
CA ARG A 45 10.79 9.30 -4.63
C ARG A 45 9.49 8.55 -4.39
N SER A 46 9.57 7.29 -3.96
CA SER A 46 8.40 6.46 -3.73
C SER A 46 7.71 6.81 -2.40
N LEU A 47 6.41 7.04 -2.42
CA LEU A 47 5.61 7.19 -1.22
C LEU A 47 5.49 5.87 -0.43
N TYR A 48 5.81 4.74 -1.06
CA TYR A 48 5.71 3.42 -0.44
C TYR A 48 6.83 3.11 0.56
N GLN A 49 7.86 3.97 0.62
CA GLN A 49 8.90 3.87 1.65
C GLN A 49 8.48 4.43 3.03
N THR A 50 7.35 5.15 3.12
CA THR A 50 6.86 5.68 4.39
C THR A 50 6.42 4.54 5.32
N GLU A 51 6.72 4.68 6.61
CA GLU A 51 6.32 3.71 7.64
C GLU A 51 4.92 3.97 8.20
N SER A 52 4.19 4.91 7.60
CA SER A 52 2.84 5.30 7.99
C SER A 52 1.86 4.12 8.01
N LYS A 53 0.95 4.14 8.97
CA LYS A 53 -0.04 3.07 9.20
C LYS A 53 -1.45 3.61 9.00
N TRP A 54 -2.18 2.93 8.16
CA TRP A 54 -3.53 3.32 7.76
C TRP A 54 -4.53 2.24 8.13
N THR A 55 -5.73 2.64 8.52
CA THR A 55 -6.86 1.74 8.73
C THR A 55 -7.88 1.96 7.62
N SER A 56 -8.22 0.90 6.89
CA SER A 56 -9.23 0.99 5.84
C SER A 56 -10.65 1.06 6.41
N ASP A 57 -11.59 1.49 5.59
CA ASP A 57 -13.03 1.46 5.87
C ASP A 57 -13.59 0.04 6.14
N ALA A 58 -12.82 -1.01 5.85
CA ALA A 58 -13.10 -2.40 6.23
C ALA A 58 -12.39 -2.82 7.53
N GLY A 59 -11.77 -1.90 8.27
CA GLY A 59 -11.05 -2.15 9.52
C GLY A 59 -9.69 -2.82 9.37
N ARG A 60 -9.16 -2.95 8.14
CA ARG A 60 -7.86 -3.59 7.90
C ARG A 60 -6.72 -2.58 8.04
N GLN A 61 -5.64 -3.01 8.70
CA GLN A 61 -4.39 -2.24 8.72
C GLN A 61 -3.71 -2.35 7.36
N ILE A 62 -3.26 -1.22 6.82
CA ILE A 62 -2.64 -1.09 5.49
C ILE A 62 -1.42 -0.18 5.61
N LYS A 63 -0.31 -0.55 4.99
CA LYS A 63 0.79 0.36 4.63
C LYS A 63 0.58 0.85 3.21
N LEU A 64 1.12 2.02 2.85
CA LEU A 64 1.06 2.47 1.46
C LEU A 64 1.77 1.49 0.51
N ALA A 65 2.81 0.80 0.98
CA ALA A 65 3.49 -0.26 0.24
C ALA A 65 2.57 -1.42 -0.19
N ASP A 66 1.46 -1.67 0.51
CA ASP A 66 0.50 -2.72 0.15
C ASP A 66 -0.30 -2.37 -1.13
N LEU A 67 -0.23 -1.11 -1.58
CA LEU A 67 -0.85 -0.65 -2.82
C LEU A 67 0.03 -0.88 -4.06
N ARG A 68 1.26 -1.40 -3.88
CA ARG A 68 2.23 -1.66 -4.95
C ARG A 68 1.69 -2.58 -6.04
N GLY A 69 2.27 -2.50 -7.23
CA GLY A 69 2.04 -3.42 -8.34
C GLY A 69 1.00 -2.95 -9.36
N ARG A 70 0.34 -1.82 -9.12
CA ARG A 70 -0.56 -1.19 -10.09
C ARG A 70 -0.56 0.33 -9.91
N PRO A 71 -0.89 1.12 -10.96
CA PRO A 71 -1.07 2.55 -10.82
C PRO A 71 -2.15 2.87 -9.78
N GLN A 72 -1.93 3.93 -9.00
CA GLN A 72 -2.87 4.42 -8.00
C GLN A 72 -3.27 5.86 -8.30
N ILE A 73 -4.52 6.18 -8.10
CA ILE A 73 -4.98 7.54 -7.91
C ILE A 73 -5.12 7.76 -6.42
N VAL A 74 -4.44 8.76 -5.89
CA VAL A 74 -4.48 9.13 -4.48
C VAL A 74 -5.05 10.53 -4.35
N VAL A 75 -6.03 10.69 -3.46
CA VAL A 75 -6.60 11.98 -3.08
C VAL A 75 -6.76 12.09 -1.58
N MET A 76 -6.66 13.30 -1.06
CA MET A 76 -6.98 13.60 0.33
C MET A 76 -8.33 14.31 0.41
N PHE A 77 -9.14 13.95 1.41
CA PHE A 77 -10.52 14.41 1.55
C PHE A 77 -10.95 14.41 3.03
N PHE A 78 -12.21 14.70 3.31
CA PHE A 78 -12.89 14.39 4.57
C PHE A 78 -14.36 14.07 4.33
N ALA A 79 -14.90 13.08 5.04
CA ALA A 79 -16.20 12.50 4.73
C ALA A 79 -17.38 13.48 4.97
N SER A 80 -17.24 14.41 5.92
CA SER A 80 -18.27 15.40 6.24
C SER A 80 -18.30 16.63 5.31
N CYS A 81 -17.44 16.68 4.29
CA CYS A 81 -17.40 17.75 3.29
C CYS A 81 -18.66 17.74 2.41
N GLN A 82 -19.38 18.86 2.36
CA GLN A 82 -20.62 18.98 1.62
C GLN A 82 -20.45 19.54 0.20
N TYR A 83 -19.33 20.19 -0.11
CA TYR A 83 -19.13 20.91 -1.36
C TYR A 83 -18.02 20.32 -2.24
N ALA A 84 -16.79 20.35 -1.80
CA ALA A 84 -15.63 19.95 -2.63
C ALA A 84 -15.55 18.44 -2.85
N CYS A 85 -15.74 17.63 -1.79
CA CYS A 85 -15.59 16.17 -1.88
C CYS A 85 -16.60 15.48 -2.81
N PRO A 86 -17.88 15.90 -2.92
CA PRO A 86 -18.76 15.37 -3.95
C PRO A 86 -18.23 15.57 -5.37
N ILE A 87 -17.67 16.74 -5.67
CA ILE A 87 -17.10 17.06 -6.97
C ILE A 87 -15.82 16.25 -7.20
N LEU A 88 -14.95 16.15 -6.18
CA LEU A 88 -13.73 15.36 -6.26
C LEU A 88 -14.03 13.89 -6.54
N VAL A 89 -14.99 13.27 -5.83
CA VAL A 89 -15.42 11.88 -6.07
C VAL A 89 -15.99 11.74 -7.48
N HIS A 90 -16.78 12.73 -7.96
CA HIS A 90 -17.29 12.73 -9.33
C HIS A 90 -16.15 12.78 -10.34
N ASP A 91 -15.12 13.60 -10.13
CA ASP A 91 -13.95 13.65 -11.01
C ASP A 91 -13.23 12.30 -11.07
N LEU A 92 -13.08 11.61 -9.93
CA LEU A 92 -12.50 10.27 -9.89
C LEU A 92 -13.35 9.25 -10.69
N THR A 93 -14.67 9.31 -10.58
CA THR A 93 -15.56 8.44 -11.37
C THR A 93 -15.50 8.75 -12.86
N ARG A 94 -15.31 10.02 -13.24
CA ARG A 94 -15.07 10.42 -14.64
C ARG A 94 -13.76 9.84 -15.17
N ILE A 95 -12.68 9.89 -14.38
CA ILE A 95 -11.40 9.27 -14.75
C ILE A 95 -11.57 7.76 -14.95
N GLU A 96 -12.22 7.07 -14.00
CA GLU A 96 -12.47 5.63 -14.12
C GLU A 96 -13.30 5.28 -15.35
N ALA A 97 -14.37 6.05 -15.60
CA ALA A 97 -15.26 5.83 -16.74
C ALA A 97 -14.59 6.09 -18.09
N ALA A 98 -13.64 7.02 -18.16
CA ALA A 98 -12.89 7.35 -19.37
C ALA A 98 -11.84 6.30 -19.75
N LEU A 99 -11.40 5.45 -18.79
CA LEU A 99 -10.53 4.32 -19.08
C LEU A 99 -11.25 3.23 -19.88
N PRO A 100 -10.57 2.54 -20.80
CA PRO A 100 -11.11 1.34 -21.46
C PRO A 100 -11.63 0.32 -20.42
N PRO A 101 -12.76 -0.37 -20.66
CA PRO A 101 -13.38 -1.27 -19.71
C PRO A 101 -12.42 -2.32 -19.10
N GLU A 102 -11.51 -2.88 -19.92
CA GLU A 102 -10.51 -3.86 -19.53
C GLU A 102 -9.37 -3.29 -18.64
N GLN A 103 -9.27 -1.97 -18.56
CA GLN A 103 -8.25 -1.26 -17.77
C GLN A 103 -8.78 -0.72 -16.44
N ARG A 104 -10.10 -0.48 -16.31
CA ARG A 104 -10.70 0.12 -15.11
C ARG A 104 -10.33 -0.58 -13.81
N GLY A 105 -10.35 -1.92 -13.81
CA GLY A 105 -9.99 -2.72 -12.64
C GLY A 105 -8.49 -2.79 -12.34
N LYS A 106 -7.64 -2.28 -13.23
CA LYS A 106 -6.17 -2.29 -13.08
C LYS A 106 -5.63 -1.03 -12.40
N VAL A 107 -6.45 -0.01 -12.19
CA VAL A 107 -6.10 1.22 -11.46
C VAL A 107 -6.74 1.18 -10.09
N GLY A 108 -5.98 1.51 -9.04
CA GLY A 108 -6.49 1.69 -7.70
C GLY A 108 -6.90 3.14 -7.44
N PHE A 109 -7.92 3.34 -6.63
CA PHE A 109 -8.41 4.65 -6.17
C PHE A 109 -8.31 4.67 -4.65
N THR A 110 -7.42 5.47 -4.10
CA THR A 110 -7.14 5.55 -2.68
C THR A 110 -7.51 6.93 -2.17
N LEU A 111 -8.54 6.99 -1.33
CA LEU A 111 -9.02 8.20 -0.70
C LEU A 111 -8.57 8.21 0.75
N ILE A 112 -7.81 9.21 1.16
CA ILE A 112 -7.21 9.30 2.50
C ILE A 112 -7.78 10.52 3.20
N THR A 113 -8.40 10.30 4.37
CA THR A 113 -8.97 11.42 5.11
C THR A 113 -7.91 12.19 5.88
N PHE A 114 -8.06 13.51 5.96
CA PHE A 114 -7.31 14.33 6.90
C PHE A 114 -8.12 14.68 8.17
N ASP A 115 -9.35 14.18 8.29
CA ASP A 115 -10.15 14.28 9.53
C ASP A 115 -10.00 13.01 10.36
N THR A 116 -8.84 12.85 10.96
CA THR A 116 -8.44 11.63 11.68
C THR A 116 -9.38 11.25 12.82
N ARG A 117 -10.09 12.24 13.39
CA ARG A 117 -10.94 12.05 14.56
C ARG A 117 -12.37 11.67 14.24
N ARG A 118 -12.95 12.23 13.17
CA ARG A 118 -14.37 12.02 12.83
C ARG A 118 -14.55 10.92 11.79
N ASP A 119 -13.58 10.76 10.90
CA ASP A 119 -13.66 9.82 9.80
C ASP A 119 -13.11 8.44 10.23
N THR A 120 -13.76 7.84 11.23
CA THR A 120 -13.48 6.46 11.65
C THR A 120 -13.70 5.47 10.51
N PRO A 121 -13.19 4.24 10.59
CA PRO A 121 -13.47 3.20 9.57
C PRO A 121 -14.97 3.04 9.28
N GLU A 122 -15.82 3.12 10.31
CA GLU A 122 -17.28 3.02 10.18
C GLU A 122 -17.86 4.25 9.46
N ALA A 123 -17.34 5.46 9.74
CA ALA A 123 -17.75 6.68 9.05
C ALA A 123 -17.35 6.62 7.57
N LEU A 124 -16.15 6.12 7.27
CA LEU A 124 -15.67 5.91 5.90
C LEU A 124 -16.49 4.84 5.17
N ALA A 125 -16.85 3.73 5.83
CA ALA A 125 -17.73 2.70 5.26
C ALA A 125 -19.12 3.27 4.92
N LYS A 126 -19.67 4.13 5.80
CA LYS A 126 -20.92 4.85 5.53
C LYS A 126 -20.78 5.83 4.35
N PHE A 127 -19.67 6.57 4.28
CA PHE A 127 -19.37 7.46 3.15
C PHE A 127 -19.33 6.68 1.83
N ARG A 128 -18.63 5.52 1.81
CA ARG A 128 -18.60 4.60 0.65
C ARG A 128 -20.01 4.20 0.22
N ALA A 129 -20.83 3.72 1.17
CA ALA A 129 -22.18 3.25 0.89
C ALA A 129 -23.08 4.34 0.30
N VAL A 130 -23.07 5.54 0.90
CA VAL A 130 -23.87 6.69 0.44
C VAL A 130 -23.46 7.15 -0.97
N ARG A 131 -22.19 6.98 -1.33
CA ARG A 131 -21.64 7.38 -2.63
C ARG A 131 -21.56 6.24 -3.65
N ASN A 132 -22.00 5.04 -3.29
CA ASN A 132 -21.94 3.84 -4.11
C ASN A 132 -20.53 3.54 -4.66
N LEU A 133 -19.49 3.76 -3.85
CA LEU A 133 -18.11 3.55 -4.29
C LEU A 133 -17.79 2.05 -4.35
N PRO A 134 -17.17 1.56 -5.44
CA PRO A 134 -16.79 0.16 -5.57
C PRO A 134 -15.83 -0.30 -4.47
N THR A 135 -15.91 -1.58 -4.07
CA THR A 135 -14.99 -2.16 -3.07
C THR A 135 -13.75 -2.79 -3.71
N LYS A 136 -13.80 -3.10 -5.00
CA LYS A 136 -12.75 -3.88 -5.67
C LYS A 136 -11.45 -3.11 -5.85
N ASN A 137 -11.55 -1.85 -6.26
CA ASN A 137 -10.40 -1.02 -6.63
C ASN A 137 -10.39 0.35 -5.93
N TRP A 138 -11.37 0.61 -5.05
CA TRP A 138 -11.43 1.81 -4.24
C TRP A 138 -11.15 1.49 -2.77
N THR A 139 -10.25 2.23 -2.16
CA THR A 139 -9.84 2.07 -0.76
C THR A 139 -9.97 3.40 -0.05
N LEU A 140 -10.65 3.44 1.09
CA LEU A 140 -10.76 4.62 1.93
C LEU A 140 -9.92 4.38 3.19
N LEU A 141 -9.08 5.33 3.55
CA LEU A 141 -8.09 5.18 4.61
C LEU A 141 -8.20 6.32 5.63
N ASN A 142 -8.08 5.93 6.90
CA ASN A 142 -7.85 6.82 8.04
C ASN A 142 -6.48 6.49 8.63
N GLY A 143 -5.77 7.51 9.16
CA GLY A 143 -4.45 7.37 9.77
C GLY A 143 -4.29 8.25 11.00
N GLY A 144 -3.10 8.25 11.60
CA GLY A 144 -2.72 9.18 12.65
C GLY A 144 -2.51 10.61 12.14
N ASP A 145 -2.58 11.60 13.03
CA ASP A 145 -2.38 13.01 12.66
C ASP A 145 -1.01 13.24 11.99
N ASP A 146 0.05 12.60 12.51
CA ASP A 146 1.40 12.74 11.97
C ASP A 146 1.54 12.06 10.60
N ASP A 147 0.96 10.85 10.41
CA ASP A 147 0.95 10.14 9.14
C ASP A 147 0.22 10.95 8.05
N VAL A 148 -0.91 11.56 8.42
CA VAL A 148 -1.69 12.44 7.53
C VAL A 148 -0.91 13.68 7.16
N LEU A 149 -0.23 14.32 8.13
CA LEU A 149 0.58 15.51 7.88
C LEU A 149 1.77 15.21 6.97
N GLU A 150 2.48 14.10 7.20
CA GLU A 150 3.57 13.65 6.35
C GLU A 150 3.09 13.41 4.92
N LEU A 151 2.02 12.65 4.75
CA LEU A 151 1.49 12.35 3.42
C LEU A 151 0.99 13.60 2.70
N ALA A 152 0.33 14.51 3.41
CA ALA A 152 -0.11 15.77 2.83
C ALA A 152 1.08 16.60 2.31
N ALA A 153 2.18 16.65 3.07
CA ALA A 153 3.39 17.33 2.65
C ALA A 153 4.02 16.69 1.40
N LEU A 154 4.10 15.36 1.36
CA LEU A 154 4.62 14.60 0.22
C LEU A 154 3.76 14.76 -1.05
N LEU A 155 2.45 14.86 -0.89
CA LEU A 155 1.50 15.10 -2.01
C LEU A 155 1.37 16.57 -2.39
N GLY A 156 1.96 17.50 -1.62
CA GLY A 156 1.78 18.94 -1.81
C GLY A 156 0.37 19.44 -1.44
N VAL A 157 -0.39 18.66 -0.66
CA VAL A 157 -1.73 19.03 -0.20
C VAL A 157 -1.64 19.94 1.02
N LYS A 158 -2.22 21.12 0.91
CA LYS A 158 -2.35 22.04 2.04
C LYS A 158 -3.74 21.88 2.63
N TYR A 159 -3.85 21.74 3.94
CA TYR A 159 -5.14 21.71 4.64
C TYR A 159 -5.05 22.44 5.98
N LYS A 160 -6.17 22.96 6.43
CA LYS A 160 -6.32 23.64 7.72
C LYS A 160 -7.75 23.44 8.22
N GLN A 161 -7.88 23.00 9.46
CA GLN A 161 -9.18 22.96 10.13
C GLN A 161 -9.62 24.38 10.50
N GLU A 162 -10.85 24.73 10.16
CA GLU A 162 -11.47 25.99 10.49
C GLU A 162 -12.23 25.91 11.84
N ALA A 163 -12.60 27.05 12.40
CA ALA A 163 -13.30 27.13 13.69
C ALA A 163 -14.67 26.40 13.69
N ASN A 164 -15.31 26.27 12.52
CA ASN A 164 -16.57 25.56 12.34
C ASN A 164 -16.38 24.03 12.20
N GLY A 165 -15.14 23.53 12.33
CA GLY A 165 -14.79 22.11 12.19
C GLY A 165 -14.72 21.60 10.76
N GLN A 166 -14.92 22.46 9.76
CA GLN A 166 -14.65 22.14 8.35
C GLN A 166 -13.16 22.27 8.04
N PHE A 167 -12.75 21.86 6.86
CA PHE A 167 -11.38 22.01 6.41
C PHE A 167 -11.32 22.85 5.13
N ALA A 168 -10.47 23.87 5.14
CA ALA A 168 -9.96 24.49 3.93
C ALA A 168 -8.80 23.63 3.44
N HIS A 169 -8.83 23.19 2.17
CA HIS A 169 -7.79 22.34 1.60
C HIS A 169 -7.62 22.54 0.11
N SER A 170 -6.43 22.24 -0.40
CA SER A 170 -6.21 22.10 -1.83
C SER A 170 -6.80 20.78 -2.35
N ASN A 171 -7.37 20.82 -3.55
CA ASN A 171 -7.91 19.64 -4.21
C ASN A 171 -6.88 19.18 -5.25
N ILE A 172 -6.24 18.06 -5.01
CA ILE A 172 -5.22 17.49 -5.88
C ILE A 172 -5.54 16.01 -6.10
N VAL A 173 -5.64 15.61 -7.35
CA VAL A 173 -5.68 14.21 -7.78
C VAL A 173 -4.27 13.83 -8.17
N THR A 174 -3.65 12.92 -7.43
CA THR A 174 -2.28 12.45 -7.65
C THR A 174 -2.29 11.08 -8.29
N VAL A 175 -1.56 10.90 -9.38
CA VAL A 175 -1.32 9.60 -10.04
C VAL A 175 0.04 9.08 -9.60
N LEU A 176 0.05 7.87 -9.05
CA LEU A 176 1.25 7.12 -8.73
C LEU A 176 1.45 5.99 -9.74
N ASN A 177 2.71 5.70 -10.10
CA ASN A 177 3.07 4.48 -10.80
C ASN A 177 2.98 3.25 -9.87
N ALA A 178 3.29 2.06 -10.38
CA ALA A 178 3.21 0.80 -9.64
C ALA A 178 4.15 0.75 -8.42
N ASP A 179 5.22 1.54 -8.43
CA ASP A 179 6.21 1.63 -7.36
C ASP A 179 5.99 2.80 -6.39
N GLY A 180 4.87 3.54 -6.56
CA GLY A 180 4.47 4.62 -5.64
C GLY A 180 5.11 5.97 -5.90
N GLU A 181 5.70 6.19 -7.06
CA GLU A 181 6.24 7.50 -7.44
C GLU A 181 5.15 8.36 -8.09
N ILE A 182 5.14 9.65 -7.76
CA ILE A 182 4.23 10.63 -8.38
C ILE A 182 4.64 10.86 -9.83
N VAL A 183 3.73 10.62 -10.75
CA VAL A 183 3.95 10.79 -12.19
C VAL A 183 3.09 11.89 -12.80
N HIS A 184 1.95 12.21 -12.18
CA HIS A 184 1.07 13.28 -12.62
C HIS A 184 0.22 13.80 -11.47
N GLN A 185 -0.13 15.09 -11.52
CA GLN A 185 -1.07 15.71 -10.59
C GLN A 185 -2.02 16.64 -11.32
N LEU A 186 -3.32 16.50 -11.03
CA LEU A 186 -4.36 17.39 -11.50
C LEU A 186 -4.87 18.23 -10.34
N THR A 187 -4.71 19.56 -10.42
CA THR A 187 -5.12 20.49 -9.36
C THR A 187 -6.43 21.17 -9.69
N GLY A 188 -7.31 21.27 -8.71
CA GLY A 188 -8.64 21.88 -8.84
C GLY A 188 -9.74 20.84 -8.94
N LEU A 189 -10.99 21.33 -9.02
CA LEU A 189 -12.20 20.51 -9.14
C LEU A 189 -12.84 20.74 -10.51
N GLY A 190 -13.48 19.69 -11.06
CA GLY A 190 -14.20 19.79 -12.33
C GLY A 190 -13.31 20.03 -13.54
N GLN A 191 -12.02 19.74 -13.43
CA GLN A 191 -11.04 19.97 -14.50
C GLN A 191 -11.17 18.93 -15.62
N ASP A 192 -10.51 19.19 -16.76
CA ASP A 192 -10.34 18.20 -17.82
C ASP A 192 -9.46 17.05 -17.34
N VAL A 193 -10.01 15.84 -17.36
CA VAL A 193 -9.34 14.62 -16.91
C VAL A 193 -8.55 13.91 -18.01
N SER A 194 -8.56 14.42 -19.23
CA SER A 194 -8.00 13.75 -20.41
C SER A 194 -6.52 13.47 -20.28
N GLU A 195 -5.76 14.38 -19.69
CA GLU A 195 -4.31 14.17 -19.46
C GLU A 195 -4.07 13.10 -18.40
N THR A 196 -4.81 13.14 -17.29
CA THR A 196 -4.74 12.12 -16.25
C THR A 196 -5.03 10.72 -16.81
N VAL A 197 -6.03 10.58 -17.67
CA VAL A 197 -6.38 9.32 -18.35
C VAL A 197 -5.24 8.86 -19.25
N ARG A 198 -4.66 9.75 -20.07
CA ARG A 198 -3.51 9.41 -20.93
C ARG A 198 -2.30 8.91 -20.13
N GLU A 199 -1.99 9.54 -18.99
CA GLU A 199 -0.90 9.08 -18.13
C GLU A 199 -1.16 7.69 -17.54
N LEU A 200 -2.39 7.43 -17.09
CA LEU A 200 -2.79 6.09 -16.62
C LEU A 200 -2.67 5.04 -17.72
N GLU A 201 -3.12 5.34 -18.95
CA GLU A 201 -2.99 4.42 -20.08
C GLU A 201 -1.53 4.10 -20.42
N LYS A 202 -0.62 5.10 -20.34
CA LYS A 202 0.82 4.88 -20.55
C LYS A 202 1.39 3.93 -19.47
N LEU A 203 1.04 4.15 -18.20
CA LEU A 203 1.48 3.29 -17.10
C LEU A 203 1.00 1.86 -17.28
N LEU A 204 -0.25 1.66 -17.70
CA LEU A 204 -0.83 0.34 -17.89
C LEU A 204 -0.23 -0.42 -19.09
N LYS A 205 0.19 0.27 -20.16
CA LYS A 205 0.90 -0.33 -21.30
C LYS A 205 2.29 -0.82 -20.94
N ASN A 206 2.98 -0.15 -20.01
CA ASN A 206 4.32 -0.49 -19.58
C ASN A 206 4.38 -1.65 -18.56
N GLN A 207 3.23 -2.13 -18.10
CA GLN A 207 3.10 -3.26 -17.15
C GLN A 207 2.80 -4.61 -17.84
N GLY A 208 2.62 -4.65 -19.13
CA GLY A 208 2.38 -5.84 -19.95
C GLY A 208 3.61 -6.23 -20.70
#